data_859a11e50ef539fe60f421b0440afa8d
#
_entry.id   859a11e50ef539fe60f421b0440afa8d
#
_cell.length_a   1.000
_cell.length_b   1.000
_cell.length_c   1.000
_cell.angle_alpha   90.00
_cell.angle_beta   90.00
_cell.angle_gamma   90.00
#
_symmetry.space_group_name_H-M   'P 1'
#
loop_
_entity.id
_entity.type
_entity.pdbx_description
1 polymer ?
#
loop_
_entity_poly.entity_id
_entity_poly.type
_entity_poly.pdbx_seq_one_letter_code
_entity_poly.pdbx_strand_id
1 'polypeptide(L)'
;MDVTIFGSGYVGLVTGACLAEVGNQVLCVDVDADKIALLNNGGVPIYEPGLDDLITKNSKAGRLRFSTDPEEGVAHGLFQFIAVGTPPDEDGSADLRHVLAVAKTIGEHMTGYRVIVDKSTVPVGTADRVAETVRSAQHESGRSVEFDVVSNPEFLKEGAAIDDFMRPDRIIVGTDNPRTAELLRALYAPFNRNHDRVMMMSIRSAELTKYAANAMLATKISFMNELSNIAEAVGADIEMVRIGIGSDPRIGYQFIYPGCGYGGSCFPKDVRALERTARAKGYQAELLQAVEAVNDRQKDLLFNKIERHFEGALNDKTFALWGLAFKPNTDDMREASSRRLMEQLWSAGARVRAFDPVATEEAERIYGKRADLELVENRMDAVEGADALVIVTEWSEFRSPDFAALSTQLGSAVIFDGRNLFDPAQVTAAGLTYVSIGREPACVA
;
A
#
# COMPACT_ATOMS: atom_id res chain seq x y z
N MET A 1 13.57 -7.65 24.67
CA MET A 1 12.44 -6.98 25.34
C MET A 1 11.18 -7.74 25.00
N ASP A 2 10.14 -7.65 25.87
CA ASP A 2 8.86 -8.33 25.62
C ASP A 2 7.91 -7.35 24.93
N VAL A 3 7.39 -7.76 23.79
CA VAL A 3 6.57 -6.94 22.91
C VAL A 3 5.30 -7.69 22.55
N THR A 4 4.15 -7.06 22.70
CA THR A 4 2.89 -7.55 22.17
C THR A 4 2.44 -6.71 21.00
N ILE A 5 1.91 -7.36 19.96
CA ILE A 5 1.35 -6.70 18.79
C ILE A 5 -0.09 -7.15 18.61
N PHE A 6 -1.02 -6.24 18.75
CA PHE A 6 -2.44 -6.46 18.45
C PHE A 6 -2.71 -6.16 16.97
N GLY A 7 -3.14 -7.19 16.26
CA GLY A 7 -3.35 -7.22 14.84
C GLY A 7 -2.25 -7.96 14.09
N SER A 8 -2.62 -9.04 13.41
CA SER A 8 -1.73 -9.85 12.55
C SER A 8 -2.02 -9.60 11.06
N GLY A 9 -2.30 -8.34 10.72
CA GLY A 9 -2.32 -7.86 9.34
C GLY A 9 -0.92 -7.52 8.85
N TYR A 10 -0.83 -6.85 7.70
CA TYR A 10 0.43 -6.52 7.06
C TYR A 10 1.42 -5.81 8.00
N VAL A 11 1.01 -4.68 8.59
CA VAL A 11 1.86 -3.88 9.49
C VAL A 11 2.26 -4.68 10.74
N GLY A 12 1.31 -5.40 11.33
CA GLY A 12 1.55 -6.17 12.56
C GLY A 12 2.52 -7.33 12.36
N LEU A 13 2.35 -8.13 11.29
CA LEU A 13 3.23 -9.26 11.00
C LEU A 13 4.64 -8.83 10.64
N VAL A 14 4.80 -7.81 9.78
CA VAL A 14 6.13 -7.29 9.44
C VAL A 14 6.82 -6.70 10.68
N THR A 15 6.09 -5.89 11.48
CA THR A 15 6.63 -5.32 12.72
C THR A 15 7.06 -6.42 13.69
N GLY A 16 6.20 -7.43 13.90
CA GLY A 16 6.47 -8.53 14.82
C GLY A 16 7.67 -9.38 14.40
N ALA A 17 7.71 -9.76 13.13
CA ALA A 17 8.79 -10.57 12.59
C ALA A 17 10.14 -9.83 12.65
N CYS A 18 10.17 -8.54 12.29
CA CYS A 18 11.39 -7.73 12.33
C CYS A 18 11.87 -7.44 13.76
N LEU A 19 10.96 -7.18 14.71
CA LEU A 19 11.33 -7.02 16.12
C LEU A 19 11.84 -8.34 16.73
N ALA A 20 11.25 -9.48 16.36
CA ALA A 20 11.74 -10.80 16.78
C ALA A 20 13.12 -11.12 16.20
N GLU A 21 13.38 -10.70 14.95
CA GLU A 21 14.66 -10.93 14.28
C GLU A 21 15.83 -10.26 15.00
N VAL A 22 15.62 -9.11 15.62
CA VAL A 22 16.65 -8.42 16.41
C VAL A 22 16.68 -8.85 17.88
N GLY A 23 15.99 -9.95 18.24
CA GLY A 23 16.13 -10.62 19.53
C GLY A 23 15.07 -10.27 20.57
N ASN A 24 14.01 -9.58 20.22
CA ASN A 24 12.88 -9.36 21.12
C ASN A 24 12.00 -10.63 21.23
N GLN A 25 11.29 -10.78 22.37
CA GLN A 25 10.26 -11.77 22.55
C GLN A 25 8.92 -11.16 22.13
N VAL A 26 8.36 -11.63 21.04
CA VAL A 26 7.18 -11.02 20.41
C VAL A 26 5.99 -11.98 20.44
N LEU A 27 4.86 -11.47 20.91
CA LEU A 27 3.57 -12.14 20.83
C LEU A 27 2.63 -11.30 19.94
N CYS A 28 2.22 -11.87 18.82
CA CYS A 28 1.19 -11.27 17.96
C CYS A 28 -0.19 -11.83 18.36
N VAL A 29 -1.14 -10.94 18.60
CA VAL A 29 -2.51 -11.28 19.00
C VAL A 29 -3.48 -10.81 17.94
N ASP A 30 -4.35 -11.70 17.46
CA ASP A 30 -5.41 -11.36 16.51
C ASP A 30 -6.71 -12.07 16.90
N VAL A 31 -7.84 -11.42 16.65
CA VAL A 31 -9.17 -12.00 16.91
C VAL A 31 -9.57 -13.06 15.89
N ASP A 32 -8.92 -13.11 14.75
CA ASP A 32 -9.15 -14.04 13.66
C ASP A 32 -8.46 -15.39 13.97
N ALA A 33 -9.26 -16.35 14.42
CA ALA A 33 -8.77 -17.68 14.81
C ALA A 33 -8.20 -18.47 13.63
N ASP A 34 -8.74 -18.31 12.44
CA ASP A 34 -8.26 -19.03 11.25
C ASP A 34 -6.89 -18.51 10.82
N LYS A 35 -6.71 -17.20 10.87
CA LYS A 35 -5.42 -16.55 10.62
C LYS A 35 -4.36 -16.99 11.63
N ILE A 36 -4.68 -17.03 12.91
CA ILE A 36 -3.76 -17.48 13.96
C ILE A 36 -3.44 -18.96 13.80
N ALA A 37 -4.43 -19.80 13.46
CA ALA A 37 -4.20 -21.22 13.17
C ALA A 37 -3.27 -21.40 11.96
N LEU A 38 -3.46 -20.62 10.88
CA LEU A 38 -2.57 -20.63 9.72
C LEU A 38 -1.13 -20.29 10.10
N LEU A 39 -0.93 -19.19 10.86
CA LEU A 39 0.39 -18.73 11.31
C LEU A 39 1.08 -19.76 12.22
N ASN A 40 0.35 -20.39 13.16
CA ASN A 40 0.88 -21.43 14.04
C ASN A 40 1.25 -22.71 13.27
N ASN A 41 0.63 -22.95 12.11
CA ASN A 41 0.96 -24.08 11.21
C ASN A 41 2.06 -23.71 10.17
N GLY A 42 2.64 -22.51 10.25
CA GLY A 42 3.73 -22.05 9.40
C GLY A 42 3.30 -21.43 8.09
N GLY A 43 2.00 -21.21 7.86
CA GLY A 43 1.50 -20.42 6.73
C GLY A 43 1.52 -18.92 7.03
N VAL A 44 1.54 -18.09 5.99
CA VAL A 44 1.51 -16.60 6.13
C VAL A 44 0.34 -16.05 5.33
N PRO A 45 -0.55 -15.27 5.95
CA PRO A 45 -1.81 -14.84 5.30
C PRO A 45 -1.66 -13.60 4.40
N ILE A 46 -0.44 -13.15 4.13
CA ILE A 46 -0.13 -11.98 3.31
C ILE A 46 1.08 -12.25 2.43
N TYR A 47 1.14 -11.61 1.28
CA TYR A 47 2.32 -11.67 0.43
C TYR A 47 3.27 -10.50 0.75
N GLU A 48 4.48 -10.82 1.19
CA GLU A 48 5.60 -9.87 1.34
C GLU A 48 6.91 -10.63 1.14
N PRO A 49 7.78 -10.23 0.20
CA PRO A 49 9.03 -10.94 -0.06
C PRO A 49 9.89 -11.14 1.18
N GLY A 50 10.20 -12.40 1.51
CA GLY A 50 11.05 -12.80 2.63
C GLY A 50 10.37 -12.85 4.00
N LEU A 51 9.07 -12.55 4.11
CA LEU A 51 8.35 -12.58 5.38
C LEU A 51 8.15 -14.01 5.89
N ASP A 52 7.89 -14.97 5.00
CA ASP A 52 7.70 -16.39 5.33
C ASP A 52 8.94 -16.98 6.02
N ASP A 53 10.11 -16.72 5.45
CA ASP A 53 11.39 -17.16 6.01
C ASP A 53 11.64 -16.52 7.38
N LEU A 54 11.32 -15.24 7.51
CA LEU A 54 11.54 -14.48 8.74
C LEU A 54 10.62 -14.95 9.86
N ILE A 55 9.34 -15.18 9.59
CA ILE A 55 8.36 -15.75 10.53
C ILE A 55 8.79 -17.16 10.93
N THR A 56 9.07 -18.02 9.95
CA THR A 56 9.46 -19.42 10.21
C THR A 56 10.70 -19.50 11.09
N LYS A 57 11.73 -18.71 10.80
CA LYS A 57 12.99 -18.65 11.56
C LYS A 57 12.73 -18.24 13.02
N ASN A 58 11.96 -17.18 13.22
CA ASN A 58 11.74 -16.62 14.56
C ASN A 58 10.75 -17.42 15.40
N SER A 59 9.75 -18.05 14.77
CA SER A 59 8.85 -18.99 15.43
C SER A 59 9.60 -20.24 15.91
N LYS A 60 10.44 -20.84 15.08
CA LYS A 60 11.30 -21.98 15.46
C LYS A 60 12.28 -21.62 16.59
N ALA A 61 12.74 -20.38 16.65
CA ALA A 61 13.63 -19.90 17.72
C ALA A 61 12.87 -19.50 18.99
N GLY A 62 11.55 -19.61 19.01
CA GLY A 62 10.70 -19.24 20.15
C GLY A 62 10.61 -17.75 20.43
N ARG A 63 11.08 -16.89 19.51
CA ARG A 63 11.04 -15.44 19.66
C ARG A 63 9.76 -14.79 19.11
N LEU A 64 9.03 -15.49 18.24
CA LEU A 64 7.77 -15.03 17.66
C LEU A 64 6.69 -16.07 17.92
N ARG A 65 5.59 -15.66 18.54
CA ARG A 65 4.44 -16.50 18.85
C ARG A 65 3.15 -15.81 18.43
N PHE A 66 2.09 -16.58 18.23
CA PHE A 66 0.78 -16.10 17.81
C PHE A 66 -0.31 -16.64 18.74
N SER A 67 -1.26 -15.80 19.13
CA SER A 67 -2.34 -16.15 20.05
C SER A 67 -3.65 -15.44 19.67
N THR A 68 -4.77 -16.03 20.04
CA THR A 68 -6.08 -15.37 20.04
C THR A 68 -6.47 -14.81 21.40
N ASP A 69 -5.65 -15.05 22.42
CA ASP A 69 -5.93 -14.64 23.80
C ASP A 69 -5.39 -13.22 24.08
N PRO A 70 -6.27 -12.22 24.19
CA PRO A 70 -5.87 -10.85 24.45
C PRO A 70 -5.31 -10.64 25.88
N GLU A 71 -5.75 -11.45 26.86
CA GLU A 71 -5.24 -11.37 28.24
C GLU A 71 -3.78 -11.83 28.31
N GLU A 72 -3.43 -12.96 27.63
CA GLU A 72 -2.04 -13.37 27.43
C GLU A 72 -1.23 -12.26 26.78
N GLY A 73 -1.79 -11.62 25.75
CA GLY A 73 -1.14 -10.49 25.04
C GLY A 73 -0.81 -9.34 25.98
N VAL A 74 -1.76 -8.87 26.76
CA VAL A 74 -1.56 -7.75 27.69
C VAL A 74 -0.56 -8.12 28.81
N ALA A 75 -0.58 -9.36 29.27
CA ALA A 75 0.35 -9.82 30.31
C ALA A 75 1.79 -9.92 29.79
N HIS A 76 1.98 -10.30 28.51
CA HIS A 76 3.28 -10.58 27.92
C HIS A 76 4.18 -9.34 27.78
N GLY A 77 3.74 -8.33 27.03
CA GLY A 77 4.61 -7.23 26.57
C GLY A 77 4.64 -6.02 27.48
N LEU A 78 5.82 -5.45 27.70
CA LEU A 78 5.96 -4.08 28.19
C LEU A 78 5.42 -3.08 27.15
N PHE A 79 5.76 -3.32 25.89
CA PHE A 79 5.27 -2.55 24.74
C PHE A 79 4.04 -3.25 24.15
N GLN A 80 2.95 -2.50 24.05
CA GLN A 80 1.67 -2.94 23.53
C GLN A 80 1.40 -2.21 22.21
N PHE A 81 1.81 -2.79 21.09
CA PHE A 81 1.61 -2.19 19.76
C PHE A 81 0.18 -2.41 19.29
N ILE A 82 -0.49 -1.34 18.90
CA ILE A 82 -1.78 -1.36 18.20
C ILE A 82 -1.49 -1.28 16.70
N ALA A 83 -1.61 -2.40 16.00
CA ALA A 83 -1.34 -2.55 14.57
C ALA A 83 -2.54 -3.12 13.82
N VAL A 84 -3.74 -2.70 14.22
CA VAL A 84 -5.01 -3.12 13.61
C VAL A 84 -5.39 -2.25 12.42
N GLY A 85 -6.25 -2.78 11.54
CA GLY A 85 -6.75 -2.03 10.39
C GLY A 85 -7.58 -0.82 10.78
N THR A 86 -7.42 0.26 10.03
CA THR A 86 -8.21 1.50 10.11
C THR A 86 -8.85 1.76 8.74
N PRO A 87 -9.87 0.96 8.33
CA PRO A 87 -10.54 1.15 7.05
C PRO A 87 -11.23 2.51 7.02
N PRO A 88 -11.55 3.04 5.83
CA PRO A 88 -12.38 4.24 5.73
C PRO A 88 -13.79 3.94 6.26
N ASP A 89 -14.35 4.86 7.04
CA ASP A 89 -15.76 4.89 7.40
C ASP A 89 -16.61 5.44 6.23
N GLU A 90 -17.93 5.35 6.32
CA GLU A 90 -18.86 5.81 5.28
C GLU A 90 -18.67 7.27 4.88
N ASP A 91 -18.23 8.12 5.81
CA ASP A 91 -17.93 9.53 5.56
C ASP A 91 -16.51 9.79 5.05
N GLY A 92 -15.68 8.76 4.89
CA GLY A 92 -14.28 8.83 4.47
C GLY A 92 -13.29 9.13 5.59
N SER A 93 -13.74 9.23 6.84
CA SER A 93 -12.84 9.26 8.01
C SER A 93 -12.25 7.87 8.29
N ALA A 94 -11.21 7.79 9.12
CA ALA A 94 -10.68 6.50 9.55
C ALA A 94 -11.54 5.88 10.64
N ASP A 95 -11.95 4.64 10.45
CA ASP A 95 -12.65 3.87 11.47
C ASP A 95 -11.70 3.45 12.59
N LEU A 96 -11.93 3.97 13.78
CA LEU A 96 -11.10 3.72 14.98
C LEU A 96 -11.66 2.63 15.90
N ARG A 97 -12.77 1.98 15.55
CA ARG A 97 -13.42 0.98 16.42
C ARG A 97 -12.45 -0.11 16.86
N HIS A 98 -11.63 -0.63 15.95
CA HIS A 98 -10.65 -1.67 16.27
C HIS A 98 -9.53 -1.15 17.18
N VAL A 99 -9.03 0.07 16.94
CA VAL A 99 -7.99 0.72 17.78
C VAL A 99 -8.50 0.89 19.21
N LEU A 100 -9.71 1.43 19.37
CA LEU A 100 -10.31 1.66 20.68
C LEU A 100 -10.70 0.36 21.39
N ALA A 101 -11.08 -0.69 20.64
CA ALA A 101 -11.34 -2.02 21.22
C ALA A 101 -10.06 -2.62 21.83
N VAL A 102 -8.92 -2.52 21.14
CA VAL A 102 -7.62 -2.95 21.69
C VAL A 102 -7.24 -2.10 22.91
N ALA A 103 -7.41 -0.78 22.84
CA ALA A 103 -7.15 0.12 23.98
C ALA A 103 -7.99 -0.28 25.22
N LYS A 104 -9.27 -0.59 25.02
CA LYS A 104 -10.16 -1.07 26.09
C LYS A 104 -9.65 -2.37 26.69
N THR A 105 -9.31 -3.35 25.86
CA THR A 105 -8.75 -4.65 26.29
C THR A 105 -7.48 -4.47 27.12
N ILE A 106 -6.57 -3.59 26.68
CA ILE A 106 -5.35 -3.29 27.44
C ILE A 106 -5.71 -2.71 28.83
N GLY A 107 -6.63 -1.74 28.87
CA GLY A 107 -7.10 -1.15 30.14
C GLY A 107 -7.75 -2.15 31.08
N GLU A 108 -8.53 -3.11 30.56
CA GLU A 108 -9.20 -4.16 31.33
C GLU A 108 -8.24 -5.17 31.95
N HIS A 109 -7.13 -5.50 31.27
CA HIS A 109 -6.28 -6.63 31.68
C HIS A 109 -4.90 -6.23 32.22
N MET A 110 -4.42 -4.98 32.01
CA MET A 110 -3.10 -4.58 32.47
C MET A 110 -3.00 -4.59 34.01
N THR A 111 -1.92 -5.17 34.52
CA THR A 111 -1.61 -5.29 35.96
C THR A 111 -0.33 -4.56 36.39
N GLY A 112 0.43 -4.02 35.44
CA GLY A 112 1.64 -3.24 35.62
C GLY A 112 1.82 -2.23 34.51
N TYR A 113 2.81 -1.35 34.66
CA TYR A 113 3.11 -0.31 33.67
C TYR A 113 3.24 -0.86 32.25
N ARG A 114 2.62 -0.18 31.30
CA ARG A 114 2.68 -0.51 29.87
C ARG A 114 2.93 0.73 29.04
N VAL A 115 3.66 0.57 27.94
CA VAL A 115 3.80 1.56 26.87
C VAL A 115 2.88 1.12 25.71
N ILE A 116 1.82 1.85 25.50
CA ILE A 116 0.83 1.60 24.45
C ILE A 116 1.29 2.36 23.21
N VAL A 117 1.58 1.64 22.13
CA VAL A 117 2.20 2.20 20.93
C VAL A 117 1.22 2.14 19.77
N ASP A 118 0.71 3.30 19.37
CA ASP A 118 -0.14 3.45 18.21
C ASP A 118 0.72 3.34 16.94
N LYS A 119 0.66 2.15 16.30
CA LYS A 119 1.37 1.84 15.05
C LYS A 119 0.47 2.01 13.84
N SER A 120 -0.82 1.81 14.00
CA SER A 120 -1.83 2.04 12.98
C SER A 120 -1.81 3.48 12.48
N THR A 121 -2.14 3.70 11.20
CA THR A 121 -2.31 5.04 10.65
C THR A 121 -3.63 5.62 11.13
N VAL A 122 -3.56 6.61 12.00
CA VAL A 122 -4.72 7.18 12.72
C VAL A 122 -4.75 8.70 12.64
N PRO A 123 -5.95 9.33 12.67
CA PRO A 123 -6.10 10.78 12.69
C PRO A 123 -5.46 11.44 13.91
N VAL A 124 -5.06 12.71 13.76
CA VAL A 124 -4.49 13.52 14.85
C VAL A 124 -5.48 13.63 16.02
N GLY A 125 -5.01 13.27 17.21
CA GLY A 125 -5.78 13.23 18.46
C GLY A 125 -6.28 11.82 18.81
N THR A 126 -5.89 10.78 18.06
CA THR A 126 -6.27 9.40 18.38
C THR A 126 -5.60 8.91 19.66
N ALA A 127 -4.35 9.26 19.90
CA ALA A 127 -3.67 8.89 21.15
C ALA A 127 -4.37 9.42 22.41
N ASP A 128 -4.98 10.62 22.33
CA ASP A 128 -5.80 11.16 23.44
C ASP A 128 -7.02 10.25 23.71
N ARG A 129 -7.70 9.79 22.64
CA ARG A 129 -8.84 8.86 22.71
C ARG A 129 -8.43 7.49 23.26
N VAL A 130 -7.30 6.97 22.79
CA VAL A 130 -6.72 5.72 23.30
C VAL A 130 -6.47 5.84 24.81
N ALA A 131 -5.81 6.91 25.24
CA ALA A 131 -5.54 7.15 26.66
C ALA A 131 -6.83 7.28 27.51
N GLU A 132 -7.85 7.95 27.01
CA GLU A 132 -9.15 8.06 27.67
C GLU A 132 -9.85 6.69 27.77
N THR A 133 -9.84 5.92 26.69
CA THR A 133 -10.43 4.57 26.64
C THR A 133 -9.76 3.63 27.65
N VAL A 134 -8.42 3.63 27.72
CA VAL A 134 -7.66 2.83 28.69
C VAL A 134 -8.02 3.22 30.12
N ARG A 135 -8.05 4.54 30.45
CA ARG A 135 -8.43 5.00 31.80
C ARG A 135 -9.84 4.60 32.18
N SER A 136 -10.80 4.72 31.25
CA SER A 136 -12.20 4.32 31.48
C SER A 136 -12.30 2.83 31.74
N ALA A 137 -11.64 2.00 30.94
CA ALA A 137 -11.63 0.55 31.11
C ALA A 137 -10.96 0.11 32.44
N GLN A 138 -9.88 0.78 32.85
CA GLN A 138 -9.27 0.56 34.16
C GLN A 138 -10.22 0.90 35.30
N HIS A 139 -10.89 2.06 35.22
CA HIS A 139 -11.85 2.48 36.25
C HIS A 139 -13.02 1.49 36.37
N GLU A 140 -13.59 1.04 35.26
CA GLU A 140 -14.65 0.04 35.20
C GLU A 140 -14.20 -1.29 35.81
N SER A 141 -12.92 -1.66 35.66
CA SER A 141 -12.31 -2.90 36.21
C SER A 141 -11.76 -2.72 37.63
N GLY A 142 -11.95 -1.55 38.26
CA GLY A 142 -11.42 -1.26 39.61
C GLY A 142 -9.90 -1.17 39.65
N ARG A 143 -9.24 -0.84 38.56
CA ARG A 143 -7.77 -0.73 38.42
C ARG A 143 -7.32 0.73 38.32
N SER A 144 -6.07 0.98 38.64
CA SER A 144 -5.40 2.27 38.44
C SER A 144 -3.91 2.00 38.26
N VAL A 145 -3.51 1.69 37.05
CA VAL A 145 -2.15 1.33 36.67
C VAL A 145 -1.59 2.39 35.75
N GLU A 146 -0.33 2.79 35.97
CA GLU A 146 0.35 3.76 35.09
C GLU A 146 0.57 3.19 33.69
N PHE A 147 0.44 4.05 32.70
CA PHE A 147 0.75 3.76 31.29
C PHE A 147 1.08 5.04 30.54
N ASP A 148 1.78 4.89 29.42
CA ASP A 148 1.97 5.95 28.44
C ASP A 148 1.39 5.53 27.10
N VAL A 149 0.88 6.51 26.36
CA VAL A 149 0.47 6.33 24.96
C VAL A 149 1.46 7.05 24.05
N VAL A 150 1.87 6.37 23.00
CA VAL A 150 2.88 6.82 22.05
C VAL A 150 2.33 6.69 20.63
N SER A 151 2.56 7.68 19.79
CA SER A 151 2.35 7.54 18.33
C SER A 151 3.67 7.12 17.67
N ASN A 152 3.66 5.99 17.00
CA ASN A 152 4.80 5.47 16.26
C ASN A 152 4.37 4.98 14.89
N PRO A 153 4.01 5.89 13.98
CA PRO A 153 3.50 5.53 12.67
C PRO A 153 4.52 4.75 11.86
N GLU A 154 4.04 3.85 10.99
CA GLU A 154 4.86 3.09 10.07
C GLU A 154 5.07 3.85 8.74
N PHE A 155 6.16 3.55 8.04
CA PHE A 155 6.47 4.08 6.71
C PHE A 155 6.89 2.94 5.77
N LEU A 156 6.27 1.77 5.95
CA LEU A 156 6.56 0.57 5.20
C LEU A 156 5.96 0.66 3.79
N LYS A 157 6.71 0.17 2.82
CA LYS A 157 6.23 0.00 1.45
C LYS A 157 5.92 -1.48 1.23
N GLU A 158 4.68 -1.83 0.94
CA GLU A 158 4.33 -3.19 0.53
C GLU A 158 5.27 -3.67 -0.57
N GLY A 159 5.75 -4.91 -0.46
CA GLY A 159 6.77 -5.47 -1.35
C GLY A 159 8.23 -5.10 -1.05
N ALA A 160 8.48 -4.25 -0.03
CA ALA A 160 9.81 -3.90 0.46
C ALA A 160 9.79 -3.57 1.97
N ALA A 161 8.76 -4.02 2.69
CA ALA A 161 8.50 -3.61 4.06
C ALA A 161 9.54 -4.14 5.05
N ILE A 162 10.09 -5.34 4.81
CA ILE A 162 11.15 -5.90 5.64
C ILE A 162 12.41 -5.02 5.56
N ASP A 163 12.83 -4.65 4.35
CA ASP A 163 14.00 -3.78 4.16
C ASP A 163 13.77 -2.39 4.77
N ASP A 164 12.58 -1.81 4.58
CA ASP A 164 12.20 -0.52 5.15
C ASP A 164 12.20 -0.56 6.69
N PHE A 165 11.78 -1.69 7.31
CA PHE A 165 11.81 -1.84 8.76
C PHE A 165 13.21 -2.10 9.30
N MET A 166 13.98 -2.97 8.64
CA MET A 166 15.34 -3.36 9.08
C MET A 166 16.38 -2.28 8.81
N ARG A 167 16.12 -1.39 7.83
CA ARG A 167 17.01 -0.29 7.42
C ARG A 167 16.21 1.01 7.21
N PRO A 168 15.50 1.48 8.24
CA PRO A 168 14.60 2.62 8.08
C PRO A 168 15.36 3.90 7.74
N ASP A 169 14.79 4.75 6.87
CA ASP A 169 15.29 6.11 6.65
C ASP A 169 15.08 6.98 7.91
N ARG A 170 13.98 6.76 8.61
CA ARG A 170 13.60 7.40 9.88
C ARG A 170 12.63 6.54 10.67
N ILE A 171 12.64 6.73 11.99
CA ILE A 171 11.69 6.16 12.94
C ILE A 171 11.05 7.34 13.68
N ILE A 172 9.78 7.59 13.44
CA ILE A 172 9.03 8.68 14.10
C ILE A 172 8.44 8.17 15.40
N VAL A 173 8.69 8.89 16.48
CA VAL A 173 8.15 8.59 17.81
C VAL A 173 7.57 9.86 18.42
N GLY A 174 6.27 9.86 18.65
CA GLY A 174 5.55 10.92 19.34
C GLY A 174 5.32 10.53 20.80
N THR A 175 5.97 11.21 21.72
CA THR A 175 5.77 11.03 23.16
C THR A 175 6.16 12.30 23.91
N ASP A 176 5.44 12.59 25.00
CA ASP A 176 5.75 13.71 25.91
C ASP A 176 6.47 13.25 27.19
N ASN A 177 6.67 11.92 27.35
CA ASN A 177 7.35 11.35 28.52
C ASN A 177 8.82 10.97 28.21
N PRO A 178 9.82 11.65 28.82
CA PRO A 178 11.24 11.35 28.58
C PRO A 178 11.65 9.91 28.88
N ARG A 179 11.05 9.28 29.92
CA ARG A 179 11.31 7.87 30.27
C ARG A 179 10.87 6.95 29.14
N THR A 180 9.70 7.19 28.60
CA THR A 180 9.14 6.41 27.48
C THR A 180 9.93 6.63 26.20
N ALA A 181 10.43 7.86 25.98
CA ALA A 181 11.34 8.15 24.88
C ALA A 181 12.59 7.27 24.94
N GLU A 182 13.22 7.13 26.10
CA GLU A 182 14.41 6.28 26.26
C GLU A 182 14.10 4.79 26.07
N LEU A 183 12.94 4.32 26.54
CA LEU A 183 12.51 2.93 26.32
C LEU A 183 12.35 2.62 24.82
N LEU A 184 11.77 3.54 24.05
CA LEU A 184 11.63 3.37 22.59
C LEU A 184 12.95 3.52 21.87
N ARG A 185 13.85 4.42 22.30
CA ARG A 185 15.22 4.46 21.75
C ARG A 185 15.93 3.10 21.95
N ALA A 186 15.80 2.51 23.12
CA ALA A 186 16.38 1.20 23.41
C ALA A 186 15.77 0.08 22.55
N LEU A 187 14.44 0.10 22.33
CA LEU A 187 13.74 -0.85 21.46
C LEU A 187 14.22 -0.76 20.02
N TYR A 188 14.40 0.46 19.51
CA TYR A 188 14.82 0.72 18.13
C TYR A 188 16.34 0.82 17.93
N ALA A 189 17.15 0.71 18.99
CA ALA A 189 18.62 0.77 18.90
C ALA A 189 19.23 -0.21 17.86
N PRO A 190 18.77 -1.46 17.72
CA PRO A 190 19.31 -2.39 16.73
C PRO A 190 19.16 -1.94 15.27
N PHE A 191 18.24 -1.03 14.98
CA PHE A 191 17.97 -0.51 13.63
C PHE A 191 18.80 0.76 13.32
N ASN A 192 19.47 1.35 14.33
CA ASN A 192 20.31 2.54 14.23
C ASN A 192 21.79 2.17 14.00
N ARG A 193 22.14 1.66 12.80
CA ARG A 193 23.48 1.13 12.56
C ARG A 193 24.56 2.20 12.42
N ASN A 194 24.28 3.30 11.71
CA ASN A 194 25.29 4.31 11.32
C ASN A 194 25.05 5.67 12.00
N HIS A 195 23.80 6.02 12.30
CA HIS A 195 23.39 7.24 12.98
C HIS A 195 22.02 7.03 13.63
N ASP A 196 21.68 7.90 14.55
CA ASP A 196 20.34 7.86 15.18
C ASP A 196 19.26 8.26 14.15
N ARG A 197 18.35 7.35 13.88
CA ARG A 197 17.22 7.53 12.96
C ARG A 197 15.92 7.81 13.69
N VAL A 198 15.94 7.76 15.02
CA VAL A 198 14.77 8.00 15.85
C VAL A 198 14.55 9.50 16.01
N MET A 199 13.45 9.97 15.46
CA MET A 199 13.03 11.37 15.53
C MET A 199 11.93 11.49 16.59
N MET A 200 12.25 12.11 17.72
CA MET A 200 11.30 12.39 18.79
C MET A 200 10.54 13.68 18.51
N MET A 201 9.22 13.65 18.72
CA MET A 201 8.35 14.81 18.55
C MET A 201 7.11 14.67 19.43
N SER A 202 6.23 15.70 19.45
CA SER A 202 4.95 15.58 20.13
C SER A 202 4.07 14.52 19.47
N ILE A 203 3.17 13.91 20.23
CA ILE A 203 2.27 12.86 19.76
C ILE A 203 1.50 13.33 18.52
N ARG A 204 0.88 14.50 18.58
CA ARG A 204 0.09 15.05 17.44
C ARG A 204 0.93 15.34 16.21
N SER A 205 2.21 15.73 16.38
CA SER A 205 3.12 15.90 15.25
C SER A 205 3.45 14.57 14.60
N ALA A 206 3.64 13.51 15.39
CA ALA A 206 3.90 12.16 14.86
C ALA A 206 2.70 11.62 14.07
N GLU A 207 1.49 11.74 14.63
CA GLU A 207 0.24 11.38 13.94
C GLU A 207 0.11 12.13 12.59
N LEU A 208 0.32 13.45 12.59
CA LEU A 208 0.23 14.26 11.36
C LEU A 208 1.32 13.91 10.35
N THR A 209 2.54 13.58 10.79
CA THR A 209 3.69 13.30 9.92
C THR A 209 3.40 12.15 8.96
N LYS A 210 2.70 11.09 9.40
CA LYS A 210 2.32 9.97 8.53
C LYS A 210 1.41 10.42 7.39
N TYR A 211 0.34 11.13 7.72
CA TYR A 211 -0.59 11.64 6.71
C TYR A 211 0.08 12.64 5.76
N ALA A 212 0.87 13.55 6.30
CA ALA A 212 1.58 14.55 5.50
C ALA A 212 2.56 13.89 4.52
N ALA A 213 3.30 12.85 4.94
CA ALA A 213 4.20 12.11 4.07
C ALA A 213 3.44 11.41 2.93
N ASN A 214 2.37 10.67 3.23
CA ASN A 214 1.59 9.98 2.22
C ASN A 214 0.87 10.95 1.27
N ALA A 215 0.33 12.06 1.79
CA ALA A 215 -0.27 13.11 0.98
C ALA A 215 0.73 13.78 0.04
N MET A 216 1.97 14.04 0.51
CA MET A 216 3.03 14.61 -0.34
C MET A 216 3.42 13.66 -1.46
N LEU A 217 3.56 12.36 -1.19
CA LEU A 217 3.88 11.36 -2.21
C LEU A 217 2.74 11.23 -3.23
N ALA A 218 1.48 11.21 -2.79
CA ALA A 218 0.32 11.21 -3.66
C ALA A 218 0.26 12.47 -4.53
N THR A 219 0.59 13.63 -3.96
CA THR A 219 0.66 14.92 -4.68
C THR A 219 1.69 14.86 -5.80
N LYS A 220 2.89 14.32 -5.56
CA LYS A 220 3.93 14.16 -6.59
C LYS A 220 3.43 13.31 -7.77
N ILE A 221 2.75 12.21 -7.49
CA ILE A 221 2.21 11.33 -8.55
C ILE A 221 1.09 12.04 -9.30
N SER A 222 0.11 12.65 -8.62
CA SER A 222 -0.98 13.37 -9.28
C SER A 222 -0.48 14.54 -10.10
N PHE A 223 0.52 15.29 -9.61
CA PHE A 223 1.14 16.38 -10.36
C PHE A 223 1.77 15.88 -11.66
N MET A 224 2.53 14.77 -11.62
CA MET A 224 3.12 14.18 -12.82
C MET A 224 2.07 13.62 -13.79
N ASN A 225 0.98 13.07 -13.26
CA ASN A 225 -0.14 12.60 -14.08
C ASN A 225 -0.88 13.77 -14.78
N GLU A 226 -1.08 14.87 -14.07
CA GLU A 226 -1.63 16.08 -14.70
C GLU A 226 -0.69 16.63 -15.79
N LEU A 227 0.62 16.72 -15.50
CA LEU A 227 1.61 17.12 -16.49
C LEU A 227 1.67 16.16 -17.69
N SER A 228 1.44 14.86 -17.48
CA SER A 228 1.40 13.90 -18.61
C SER A 228 0.30 14.20 -19.59
N ASN A 229 -0.89 14.58 -19.12
CA ASN A 229 -2.01 14.98 -19.98
C ASN A 229 -1.73 16.30 -20.71
N ILE A 230 -1.06 17.25 -20.05
CA ILE A 230 -0.61 18.50 -20.68
C ILE A 230 0.46 18.21 -21.75
N ALA A 231 1.45 17.36 -21.44
CA ALA A 231 2.52 16.99 -22.37
C ALA A 231 1.94 16.39 -23.66
N GLU A 232 1.01 15.46 -23.55
CA GLU A 232 0.33 14.87 -24.71
C GLU A 232 -0.42 15.93 -25.54
N ALA A 233 -1.09 16.88 -24.86
CA ALA A 233 -1.85 17.93 -25.55
C ALA A 233 -0.97 18.96 -26.30
N VAL A 234 0.28 19.14 -25.88
CA VAL A 234 1.23 20.09 -26.50
C VAL A 234 2.30 19.41 -27.35
N GLY A 235 2.24 18.09 -27.53
CA GLY A 235 3.22 17.30 -28.29
C GLY A 235 4.58 17.14 -27.64
N ALA A 236 4.64 17.19 -26.29
CA ALA A 236 5.86 16.95 -25.51
C ALA A 236 5.93 15.48 -25.05
N ASP A 237 7.14 15.00 -24.76
CA ASP A 237 7.36 13.70 -24.13
C ASP A 237 7.50 13.83 -22.61
N ILE A 238 6.55 13.29 -21.86
CA ILE A 238 6.54 13.37 -20.40
C ILE A 238 7.76 12.72 -19.74
N GLU A 239 8.36 11.67 -20.36
CA GLU A 239 9.56 11.05 -19.80
C GLU A 239 10.78 11.97 -19.89
N MET A 240 10.91 12.73 -20.97
CA MET A 240 11.94 13.75 -21.09
C MET A 240 11.72 14.89 -20.09
N VAL A 241 10.46 15.32 -19.90
CA VAL A 241 10.10 16.30 -18.88
C VAL A 241 10.44 15.77 -17.48
N ARG A 242 10.07 14.51 -17.16
CA ARG A 242 10.37 13.85 -15.90
C ARG A 242 11.87 13.82 -15.60
N ILE A 243 12.68 13.44 -16.59
CA ILE A 243 14.15 13.41 -16.46
C ILE A 243 14.68 14.85 -16.23
N GLY A 244 14.16 15.80 -17.00
CA GLY A 244 14.58 17.21 -16.89
C GLY A 244 14.31 17.78 -15.49
N ILE A 245 13.08 17.70 -14.99
CA ILE A 245 12.76 18.23 -13.66
C ILE A 245 13.38 17.41 -12.52
N GLY A 246 13.49 16.08 -12.67
CA GLY A 246 14.06 15.19 -11.66
C GLY A 246 15.56 15.40 -11.45
N SER A 247 16.26 15.99 -12.42
CA SER A 247 17.69 16.35 -12.30
C SER A 247 17.95 17.48 -11.29
N ASP A 248 16.94 18.27 -10.95
CA ASP A 248 17.04 19.25 -9.85
C ASP A 248 16.97 18.52 -8.50
N PRO A 249 18.01 18.60 -7.65
CA PRO A 249 18.06 17.91 -6.36
C PRO A 249 16.96 18.34 -5.39
N ARG A 250 16.32 19.49 -5.58
CA ARG A 250 15.16 19.94 -4.80
C ARG A 250 13.90 19.16 -5.13
N ILE A 251 13.81 18.56 -6.32
CA ILE A 251 12.67 17.73 -6.78
C ILE A 251 13.03 16.25 -6.64
N GLY A 252 14.15 15.82 -7.22
CA GLY A 252 14.62 14.44 -7.25
C GLY A 252 13.77 13.53 -8.12
N TYR A 253 14.26 12.33 -8.41
CA TYR A 253 13.61 11.36 -9.30
C TYR A 253 12.53 10.50 -8.65
N GLN A 254 12.42 10.54 -7.32
CA GLN A 254 11.52 9.67 -6.57
C GLN A 254 10.06 10.15 -6.65
N PHE A 255 9.14 9.22 -6.93
CA PHE A 255 7.69 9.46 -6.98
C PHE A 255 7.22 10.46 -8.05
N ILE A 256 8.00 10.66 -9.12
CA ILE A 256 7.63 11.49 -10.27
C ILE A 256 7.46 10.67 -11.55
N TYR A 257 6.94 9.45 -11.45
CA TYR A 257 6.63 8.60 -12.60
C TYR A 257 5.16 8.78 -12.99
N PRO A 258 4.87 9.20 -14.24
CA PRO A 258 3.50 9.25 -14.74
C PRO A 258 2.98 7.85 -15.00
N GLY A 259 1.66 7.67 -14.91
CA GLY A 259 1.02 6.39 -15.18
C GLY A 259 -0.50 6.49 -15.17
N CYS A 260 -1.17 5.33 -15.10
CA CYS A 260 -2.63 5.23 -15.11
C CYS A 260 -3.28 5.44 -13.73
N GLY A 261 -2.67 6.21 -12.86
CA GLY A 261 -3.14 6.49 -11.50
C GLY A 261 -2.55 5.56 -10.44
N TYR A 262 -2.64 6.00 -9.18
CA TYR A 262 -2.22 5.21 -8.03
C TYR A 262 -3.41 4.54 -7.33
N GLY A 263 -3.14 3.41 -6.71
CA GLY A 263 -4.06 2.65 -5.86
C GLY A 263 -3.43 2.28 -4.52
N GLY A 264 -3.79 1.11 -4.03
CA GLY A 264 -3.34 0.55 -2.76
C GLY A 264 -4.16 1.03 -1.56
N SER A 265 -3.88 0.44 -0.43
CA SER A 265 -4.61 0.66 0.82
C SER A 265 -4.31 1.99 1.52
N CYS A 266 -3.20 2.66 1.16
CA CYS A 266 -2.67 3.78 1.93
C CYS A 266 -3.00 5.14 1.29
N PHE A 267 -2.49 5.43 0.10
CA PHE A 267 -2.59 6.78 -0.47
C PHE A 267 -4.03 7.29 -0.62
N PRO A 268 -4.96 6.53 -1.25
CA PRO A 268 -6.33 7.02 -1.42
C PRO A 268 -7.01 7.28 -0.07
N LYS A 269 -6.84 6.35 0.89
CA LYS A 269 -7.43 6.44 2.21
C LYS A 269 -6.87 7.63 3.01
N ASP A 270 -5.54 7.79 3.02
CA ASP A 270 -4.86 8.77 3.88
C ASP A 270 -5.06 10.21 3.37
N VAL A 271 -5.10 10.43 2.05
CA VAL A 271 -5.42 11.74 1.47
C VAL A 271 -6.84 12.15 1.86
N ARG A 272 -7.83 11.25 1.73
CA ARG A 272 -9.22 11.49 2.13
C ARG A 272 -9.34 11.77 3.63
N ALA A 273 -8.69 10.95 4.46
CA ALA A 273 -8.73 11.12 5.92
C ALA A 273 -8.11 12.45 6.37
N LEU A 274 -7.01 12.89 5.74
CA LEU A 274 -6.38 14.17 6.03
C LEU A 274 -7.29 15.35 5.59
N GLU A 275 -7.89 15.26 4.40
CA GLU A 275 -8.87 16.26 3.93
C GLU A 275 -10.06 16.38 4.90
N ARG A 276 -10.62 15.23 5.33
CA ARG A 276 -11.72 15.20 6.31
C ARG A 276 -11.31 15.81 7.65
N THR A 277 -10.10 15.48 8.12
CA THR A 277 -9.56 16.05 9.37
C THR A 277 -9.44 17.57 9.28
N ALA A 278 -8.94 18.08 8.14
CA ALA A 278 -8.86 19.52 7.90
C ALA A 278 -10.24 20.18 7.91
N ARG A 279 -11.20 19.61 7.17
CA ARG A 279 -12.58 20.12 7.09
C ARG A 279 -13.28 20.14 8.46
N ALA A 280 -13.10 19.09 9.27
CA ALA A 280 -13.64 19.04 10.63
C ALA A 280 -13.06 20.11 11.56
N LYS A 281 -11.89 20.67 11.21
CA LYS A 281 -11.26 21.81 11.91
C LYS A 281 -11.55 23.16 11.22
N GLY A 282 -12.46 23.20 10.24
CA GLY A 282 -12.84 24.43 9.54
C GLY A 282 -11.85 24.89 8.46
N TYR A 283 -10.89 24.03 8.05
CA TYR A 283 -9.92 24.33 7.00
C TYR A 283 -10.25 23.55 5.72
N GLN A 284 -10.38 24.25 4.60
CA GLN A 284 -10.60 23.66 3.29
C GLN A 284 -9.25 23.33 2.66
N ALA A 285 -8.95 22.04 2.55
CA ALA A 285 -7.69 21.53 1.99
C ALA A 285 -7.78 21.37 0.46
N GLU A 286 -7.81 22.48 -0.27
CA GLU A 286 -8.03 22.54 -1.73
C GLU A 286 -7.02 21.68 -2.51
N LEU A 287 -5.75 21.71 -2.11
CA LEU A 287 -4.71 20.91 -2.78
C LEU A 287 -5.00 19.40 -2.67
N LEU A 288 -5.41 18.91 -1.50
CA LEU A 288 -5.71 17.50 -1.31
C LEU A 288 -6.93 17.06 -2.13
N GLN A 289 -7.95 17.92 -2.23
CA GLN A 289 -9.11 17.68 -3.09
C GLN A 289 -8.70 17.60 -4.57
N ALA A 290 -7.82 18.50 -5.02
CA ALA A 290 -7.29 18.49 -6.37
C ALA A 290 -6.48 17.20 -6.66
N VAL A 291 -5.61 16.78 -5.73
CA VAL A 291 -4.81 15.55 -5.84
C VAL A 291 -5.70 14.32 -6.04
N GLU A 292 -6.76 14.20 -5.26
CA GLU A 292 -7.72 13.09 -5.37
C GLU A 292 -8.48 13.13 -6.69
N ALA A 293 -9.00 14.30 -7.07
CA ALA A 293 -9.74 14.49 -8.31
C ALA A 293 -8.87 14.21 -9.57
N VAL A 294 -7.59 14.57 -9.55
CA VAL A 294 -6.64 14.23 -10.61
C VAL A 294 -6.43 12.74 -10.72
N ASN A 295 -6.19 12.07 -9.58
CA ASN A 295 -5.97 10.63 -9.56
C ASN A 295 -7.21 9.85 -10.03
N ASP A 296 -8.39 10.29 -9.66
CA ASP A 296 -9.64 9.64 -10.06
C ASP A 296 -9.85 9.72 -11.57
N ARG A 297 -9.63 10.88 -12.18
CA ARG A 297 -9.65 11.04 -13.65
C ARG A 297 -8.56 10.24 -14.35
N GLN A 298 -7.40 10.13 -13.72
CA GLN A 298 -6.26 9.41 -14.32
C GLN A 298 -6.52 7.90 -14.44
N LYS A 299 -7.30 7.32 -13.54
CA LYS A 299 -7.71 5.92 -13.61
C LYS A 299 -8.58 5.59 -14.84
N ASP A 300 -9.24 6.57 -15.43
CA ASP A 300 -10.05 6.40 -16.63
C ASP A 300 -9.25 6.57 -17.93
N LEU A 301 -8.05 7.17 -17.84
CA LEU A 301 -7.30 7.59 -19.03
C LEU A 301 -6.98 6.41 -19.97
N LEU A 302 -6.58 5.26 -19.38
CA LEU A 302 -6.19 4.10 -20.19
C LEU A 302 -7.39 3.52 -20.96
N PHE A 303 -8.55 3.42 -20.31
CA PHE A 303 -9.80 3.03 -20.98
C PHE A 303 -10.16 4.01 -22.10
N ASN A 304 -10.09 5.31 -21.86
CA ASN A 304 -10.39 6.34 -22.87
C ASN A 304 -9.47 6.25 -24.09
N LYS A 305 -8.20 5.88 -23.89
CA LYS A 305 -7.25 5.64 -25.01
C LYS A 305 -7.62 4.39 -25.82
N ILE A 306 -8.01 3.32 -25.12
CA ILE A 306 -8.49 2.07 -25.75
C ILE A 306 -9.76 2.35 -26.55
N GLU A 307 -10.76 2.98 -25.94
CA GLU A 307 -12.04 3.32 -26.58
C GLU A 307 -11.82 4.19 -27.85
N ARG A 308 -10.95 5.20 -27.74
CA ARG A 308 -10.60 6.05 -28.90
C ARG A 308 -9.93 5.26 -30.03
N HIS A 309 -8.99 4.37 -29.70
CA HIS A 309 -8.25 3.58 -30.70
C HIS A 309 -9.18 2.63 -31.47
N PHE A 310 -10.13 2.03 -30.79
CA PHE A 310 -11.10 1.12 -31.39
C PHE A 310 -12.41 1.81 -31.84
N GLU A 311 -12.47 3.14 -31.82
CA GLU A 311 -13.64 3.96 -32.22
C GLU A 311 -14.94 3.52 -31.49
N GLY A 312 -14.83 3.09 -30.23
CA GLY A 312 -15.93 2.58 -29.41
C GLY A 312 -16.35 1.13 -29.72
N ALA A 313 -15.74 0.46 -30.72
CA ALA A 313 -16.09 -0.90 -31.10
C ALA A 313 -15.37 -1.95 -30.19
N LEU A 314 -15.75 -2.00 -28.90
CA LEU A 314 -15.13 -2.87 -27.89
C LEU A 314 -15.90 -4.17 -27.66
N ASN A 315 -17.16 -4.26 -28.11
CA ASN A 315 -17.98 -5.46 -27.92
C ASN A 315 -17.30 -6.68 -28.56
N ASP A 316 -17.28 -7.80 -27.83
CA ASP A 316 -16.64 -9.07 -28.19
C ASP A 316 -15.11 -9.03 -28.40
N LYS A 317 -14.43 -7.90 -28.15
CA LYS A 317 -12.97 -7.84 -28.13
C LYS A 317 -12.41 -8.47 -26.88
N THR A 318 -11.21 -9.04 -27.02
CA THR A 318 -10.46 -9.61 -25.88
C THR A 318 -9.19 -8.81 -25.67
N PHE A 319 -8.99 -8.36 -24.43
CA PHE A 319 -7.81 -7.61 -24.02
C PHE A 319 -6.92 -8.46 -23.13
N ALA A 320 -5.65 -8.64 -23.53
CA ALA A 320 -4.62 -9.17 -22.66
C ALA A 320 -4.28 -8.11 -21.62
N LEU A 321 -4.38 -8.42 -20.34
CA LEU A 321 -4.05 -7.51 -19.25
C LEU A 321 -2.83 -8.03 -18.48
N TRP A 322 -1.74 -7.28 -18.47
CA TRP A 322 -0.57 -7.57 -17.67
C TRP A 322 -0.53 -6.66 -16.44
N GLY A 323 -0.67 -7.27 -15.27
CA GLY A 323 -0.67 -6.62 -13.97
C GLY A 323 -2.07 -6.35 -13.42
N LEU A 324 -2.35 -6.90 -12.25
CA LEU A 324 -3.59 -6.75 -11.49
C LEU A 324 -3.39 -5.98 -10.20
N ALA A 325 -2.27 -6.23 -9.49
CA ALA A 325 -1.90 -5.49 -8.29
C ALA A 325 -1.66 -4.01 -8.57
N PHE A 326 -1.86 -3.16 -7.57
CA PHE A 326 -1.68 -1.70 -7.74
C PHE A 326 -0.22 -1.29 -8.01
N LYS A 327 0.74 -2.12 -7.66
CA LYS A 327 2.19 -1.98 -7.94
C LYS A 327 2.89 -3.35 -7.88
N PRO A 328 4.16 -3.47 -8.32
CA PRO A 328 4.92 -4.71 -8.22
C PRO A 328 5.19 -5.16 -6.77
N ASN A 329 5.45 -6.45 -6.60
CA ASN A 329 5.84 -7.12 -5.36
C ASN A 329 4.78 -7.10 -4.26
N THR A 330 3.51 -7.04 -4.63
CA THR A 330 2.35 -7.19 -3.74
C THR A 330 1.19 -7.85 -4.49
N ASP A 331 0.31 -8.49 -3.76
CA ASP A 331 -0.98 -9.02 -4.25
C ASP A 331 -2.14 -8.03 -4.04
N ASP A 332 -1.88 -6.85 -3.44
CA ASP A 332 -2.92 -5.88 -3.10
C ASP A 332 -3.56 -5.24 -4.34
N MET A 333 -4.85 -5.49 -4.53
CA MET A 333 -5.67 -4.93 -5.61
C MET A 333 -6.60 -3.81 -5.14
N ARG A 334 -6.51 -3.36 -3.88
CA ARG A 334 -7.36 -2.28 -3.36
C ARG A 334 -7.12 -0.98 -4.13
N GLU A 335 -8.19 -0.38 -4.63
CA GLU A 335 -8.12 0.87 -5.41
C GLU A 335 -7.17 0.79 -6.64
N ALA A 336 -6.80 -0.43 -7.08
CA ALA A 336 -5.93 -0.61 -8.25
C ALA A 336 -6.59 -0.12 -9.54
N SER A 337 -5.79 0.50 -10.42
CA SER A 337 -6.26 0.99 -11.73
C SER A 337 -6.70 -0.17 -12.63
N SER A 338 -6.17 -1.37 -12.45
CA SER A 338 -6.59 -2.59 -13.14
C SER A 338 -8.06 -2.92 -12.90
N ARG A 339 -8.54 -2.75 -11.67
CA ARG A 339 -9.94 -3.00 -11.32
C ARG A 339 -10.88 -2.10 -12.09
N ARG A 340 -10.62 -0.79 -12.06
CA ARG A 340 -11.43 0.19 -12.77
C ARG A 340 -11.42 -0.05 -14.28
N LEU A 341 -10.25 -0.35 -14.83
CA LEU A 341 -10.11 -0.67 -16.25
C LEU A 341 -10.90 -1.93 -16.64
N MET A 342 -10.78 -3.02 -15.90
CA MET A 342 -11.52 -4.26 -16.17
C MET A 342 -13.03 -4.02 -16.12
N GLU A 343 -13.53 -3.33 -15.11
CA GLU A 343 -14.95 -3.00 -14.95
C GLU A 343 -15.48 -2.15 -16.11
N GLN A 344 -14.69 -1.22 -16.62
CA GLN A 344 -15.03 -0.42 -17.81
C GLN A 344 -15.03 -1.25 -19.11
N LEU A 345 -14.02 -2.12 -19.30
CA LEU A 345 -13.96 -3.03 -20.44
C LEU A 345 -15.16 -3.98 -20.48
N TRP A 346 -15.50 -4.60 -19.35
CA TRP A 346 -16.70 -5.46 -19.25
C TRP A 346 -17.99 -4.71 -19.51
N SER A 347 -18.10 -3.46 -19.01
CA SER A 347 -19.27 -2.62 -19.26
C SER A 347 -19.44 -2.27 -20.75
N ALA A 348 -18.33 -2.25 -21.49
CA ALA A 348 -18.29 -2.03 -22.95
C ALA A 348 -18.47 -3.35 -23.76
N GLY A 349 -18.73 -4.49 -23.10
CA GLY A 349 -18.93 -5.80 -23.74
C GLY A 349 -17.65 -6.53 -24.13
N ALA A 350 -16.49 -6.06 -23.66
CA ALA A 350 -15.20 -6.69 -23.89
C ALA A 350 -14.91 -7.82 -22.91
N ARG A 351 -13.94 -8.66 -23.24
CA ARG A 351 -13.40 -9.72 -22.38
C ARG A 351 -11.98 -9.37 -21.96
N VAL A 352 -11.59 -9.82 -20.78
CA VAL A 352 -10.24 -9.62 -20.26
C VAL A 352 -9.60 -10.99 -20.00
N ARG A 353 -8.38 -11.18 -20.50
CA ARG A 353 -7.51 -12.27 -20.16
C ARG A 353 -6.32 -11.71 -19.40
N ALA A 354 -6.23 -12.00 -18.10
CA ALA A 354 -5.32 -11.30 -17.20
C ALA A 354 -4.24 -12.21 -16.62
N PHE A 355 -3.05 -11.66 -16.50
CA PHE A 355 -1.91 -12.24 -15.81
C PHE A 355 -1.32 -11.27 -14.80
N ASP A 356 -1.05 -11.77 -13.60
CA ASP A 356 -0.23 -11.09 -12.58
C ASP A 356 0.63 -12.14 -11.86
N PRO A 357 1.90 -11.87 -11.56
CA PRO A 357 2.77 -12.84 -10.90
C PRO A 357 2.28 -13.34 -9.53
N VAL A 358 1.49 -12.54 -8.81
CA VAL A 358 1.07 -12.87 -7.43
C VAL A 358 -0.41 -12.54 -7.11
N ALA A 359 -1.05 -11.64 -7.85
CA ALA A 359 -2.40 -11.14 -7.51
C ALA A 359 -3.55 -11.95 -8.17
N THR A 360 -3.27 -13.05 -8.85
CA THR A 360 -4.28 -13.87 -9.54
C THR A 360 -5.31 -14.45 -8.56
N GLU A 361 -4.86 -14.99 -7.42
CA GLU A 361 -5.77 -15.53 -6.39
C GLU A 361 -6.64 -14.45 -5.77
N GLU A 362 -6.08 -13.25 -5.55
CA GLU A 362 -6.82 -12.10 -5.04
C GLU A 362 -7.88 -11.63 -6.05
N ALA A 363 -7.56 -11.62 -7.35
CA ALA A 363 -8.52 -11.33 -8.39
C ALA A 363 -9.67 -12.34 -8.42
N GLU A 364 -9.36 -13.64 -8.28
CA GLU A 364 -10.39 -14.68 -8.21
C GLU A 364 -11.27 -14.52 -6.95
N ARG A 365 -10.69 -14.14 -5.83
CA ARG A 365 -11.42 -13.84 -4.58
C ARG A 365 -12.37 -12.65 -4.75
N ILE A 366 -11.95 -11.59 -5.46
CA ILE A 366 -12.74 -10.36 -5.64
C ILE A 366 -13.87 -10.57 -6.64
N TYR A 367 -13.58 -11.19 -7.78
CA TYR A 367 -14.50 -11.24 -8.92
C TYR A 367 -15.20 -12.59 -9.10
N GLY A 368 -14.69 -13.65 -8.49
CA GLY A 368 -15.18 -15.01 -8.69
C GLY A 368 -15.03 -15.47 -10.15
N LYS A 369 -15.78 -16.50 -10.52
CA LYS A 369 -15.83 -17.00 -11.90
C LYS A 369 -16.72 -16.12 -12.75
N ARG A 370 -16.19 -15.57 -13.84
CA ARG A 370 -16.88 -14.71 -14.80
C ARG A 370 -16.66 -15.24 -16.21
N ALA A 371 -17.65 -15.06 -17.09
CA ALA A 371 -17.51 -15.44 -18.50
C ALA A 371 -16.62 -14.47 -19.31
N ASP A 372 -16.45 -13.25 -18.80
CA ASP A 372 -15.69 -12.15 -19.40
C ASP A 372 -14.32 -11.91 -18.74
N LEU A 373 -13.90 -12.79 -17.79
CA LEU A 373 -12.57 -12.78 -17.17
C LEU A 373 -11.97 -14.19 -17.23
N GLU A 374 -10.78 -14.28 -17.81
CA GLU A 374 -9.93 -15.45 -17.78
C GLU A 374 -8.61 -15.09 -17.08
N LEU A 375 -8.31 -15.73 -15.97
CA LEU A 375 -7.04 -15.61 -15.26
C LEU A 375 -6.11 -16.72 -15.75
N VAL A 376 -4.89 -16.35 -16.17
CA VAL A 376 -3.92 -17.26 -16.78
C VAL A 376 -2.63 -17.38 -15.95
N GLU A 377 -1.91 -18.48 -16.10
CA GLU A 377 -0.70 -18.76 -15.31
C GLU A 377 0.56 -18.11 -15.89
N ASN A 378 0.52 -17.68 -17.16
CA ASN A 378 1.67 -17.07 -17.78
C ASN A 378 1.25 -15.88 -18.68
N ARG A 379 2.12 -14.87 -18.77
CA ARG A 379 1.82 -13.62 -19.48
C ARG A 379 1.55 -13.79 -20.98
N MET A 380 2.17 -14.79 -21.63
CA MET A 380 1.96 -15.01 -23.06
C MET A 380 0.63 -15.71 -23.36
N ASP A 381 0.13 -16.55 -22.43
CA ASP A 381 -1.20 -17.14 -22.56
C ASP A 381 -2.29 -16.06 -22.55
N ALA A 382 -2.08 -14.94 -21.82
CA ALA A 382 -2.98 -13.80 -21.88
C ALA A 382 -3.05 -13.18 -23.28
N VAL A 383 -1.96 -13.19 -24.03
CA VAL A 383 -1.82 -12.53 -25.33
C VAL A 383 -2.42 -13.37 -26.48
N GLU A 384 -2.44 -14.69 -26.35
CA GLU A 384 -2.89 -15.58 -27.42
C GLU A 384 -4.33 -15.29 -27.85
N GLY A 385 -4.51 -14.77 -29.09
CA GLY A 385 -5.81 -14.43 -29.64
C GLY A 385 -6.47 -13.18 -29.03
N ALA A 386 -5.74 -12.40 -28.24
CA ALA A 386 -6.22 -11.11 -27.77
C ALA A 386 -6.13 -10.03 -28.86
N ASP A 387 -7.05 -9.08 -28.85
CA ASP A 387 -7.02 -7.95 -29.79
C ASP A 387 -5.86 -6.99 -29.49
N ALA A 388 -5.59 -6.72 -28.21
CA ALA A 388 -4.55 -5.80 -27.76
C ALA A 388 -3.95 -6.23 -26.42
N LEU A 389 -2.72 -5.78 -26.16
CA LEU A 389 -2.08 -5.89 -24.85
C LEU A 389 -2.26 -4.59 -24.06
N VAL A 390 -2.62 -4.71 -22.79
CA VAL A 390 -2.72 -3.59 -21.84
C VAL A 390 -1.84 -3.83 -20.64
N ILE A 391 -0.97 -2.89 -20.29
CA ILE A 391 -0.06 -3.00 -19.13
C ILE A 391 -0.52 -2.01 -18.06
N VAL A 392 -0.78 -2.50 -16.85
CA VAL A 392 -1.29 -1.70 -15.75
C VAL A 392 -0.35 -1.66 -14.54
N THR A 393 0.49 -2.69 -14.38
CA THR A 393 1.48 -2.78 -13.31
C THR A 393 2.88 -3.03 -13.89
N GLU A 394 3.88 -2.32 -13.36
CA GLU A 394 5.24 -2.31 -13.88
C GLU A 394 6.13 -3.45 -13.34
N TRP A 395 5.65 -4.68 -13.37
CA TRP A 395 6.44 -5.84 -12.96
C TRP A 395 7.74 -5.97 -13.74
N SER A 396 8.81 -6.39 -13.07
CA SER A 396 10.14 -6.50 -13.70
C SER A 396 10.13 -7.46 -14.90
N GLU A 397 9.37 -8.54 -14.84
CA GLU A 397 9.27 -9.52 -15.92
C GLU A 397 8.57 -8.99 -17.17
N PHE A 398 7.77 -7.89 -17.06
CA PHE A 398 7.12 -7.28 -18.23
C PHE A 398 8.06 -6.39 -19.04
N ARG A 399 9.23 -6.02 -18.49
CA ARG A 399 10.14 -5.03 -19.11
C ARG A 399 10.87 -5.53 -20.35
N SER A 400 10.93 -6.86 -20.57
CA SER A 400 11.65 -7.44 -21.69
C SER A 400 10.78 -8.50 -22.39
N PRO A 401 9.70 -8.10 -23.04
CA PRO A 401 8.88 -9.04 -23.82
C PRO A 401 9.52 -9.34 -25.17
N ASP A 402 9.10 -10.45 -25.78
CA ASP A 402 9.35 -10.71 -27.20
C ASP A 402 8.36 -9.91 -28.04
N PHE A 403 8.74 -8.71 -28.51
CA PHE A 403 7.89 -7.86 -29.34
C PHE A 403 7.50 -8.51 -30.67
N ALA A 404 8.36 -9.36 -31.26
CA ALA A 404 8.05 -10.06 -32.50
C ALA A 404 6.93 -11.09 -32.26
N ALA A 405 6.97 -11.81 -31.14
CA ALA A 405 5.89 -12.70 -30.75
C ALA A 405 4.59 -11.92 -30.49
N LEU A 406 4.65 -10.79 -29.79
CA LEU A 406 3.48 -9.94 -29.52
C LEU A 406 2.85 -9.44 -30.83
N SER A 407 3.65 -8.98 -31.80
CA SER A 407 3.14 -8.46 -33.07
C SER A 407 2.44 -9.51 -33.93
N THR A 408 2.78 -10.77 -33.77
CA THR A 408 2.16 -11.89 -34.50
C THR A 408 0.94 -12.49 -33.80
N GLN A 409 0.85 -12.38 -32.46
CA GLN A 409 -0.21 -12.99 -31.68
C GLN A 409 -1.38 -12.06 -31.41
N LEU A 410 -1.14 -10.73 -31.35
CA LEU A 410 -2.18 -9.74 -31.13
C LEU A 410 -2.97 -9.45 -32.41
N GLY A 411 -4.30 -9.50 -32.31
CA GLY A 411 -5.19 -9.27 -33.44
C GLY A 411 -5.09 -7.87 -34.04
N SER A 412 -4.83 -6.85 -33.22
CA SER A 412 -4.69 -5.45 -33.68
C SER A 412 -3.28 -4.89 -33.59
N ALA A 413 -2.29 -5.71 -33.24
CA ALA A 413 -0.88 -5.35 -33.11
C ALA A 413 -0.66 -4.02 -32.34
N VAL A 414 -1.36 -3.84 -31.22
CA VAL A 414 -1.27 -2.62 -30.39
C VAL A 414 -1.02 -2.94 -28.92
N ILE A 415 -0.16 -2.11 -28.29
CA ILE A 415 0.11 -2.12 -26.86
C ILE A 415 -0.37 -0.81 -26.23
N PHE A 416 -1.21 -0.89 -25.22
CA PHE A 416 -1.58 0.20 -24.34
C PHE A 416 -0.76 0.09 -23.04
N ASP A 417 0.13 1.02 -22.81
CA ASP A 417 1.06 0.96 -21.68
C ASP A 417 0.75 2.05 -20.65
N GLY A 418 0.12 1.66 -19.56
CA GLY A 418 -0.24 2.53 -18.45
C GLY A 418 0.93 2.89 -17.53
N ARG A 419 2.15 2.37 -17.78
CA ARG A 419 3.33 2.55 -16.93
C ARG A 419 4.58 3.02 -17.68
N ASN A 420 4.48 3.26 -18.98
CA ASN A 420 5.59 3.73 -19.82
C ASN A 420 6.82 2.83 -19.72
N LEU A 421 6.63 1.50 -19.80
CA LEU A 421 7.71 0.53 -19.63
C LEU A 421 8.68 0.47 -20.81
N PHE A 422 8.19 0.78 -22.03
CA PHE A 422 8.92 0.53 -23.26
C PHE A 422 9.38 1.80 -23.95
N ASP A 423 10.45 1.65 -24.73
CA ASP A 423 10.86 2.65 -25.71
C ASP A 423 9.93 2.58 -26.93
N PRO A 424 9.26 3.68 -27.31
CA PRO A 424 8.35 3.70 -28.46
C PRO A 424 9.00 3.23 -29.77
N ALA A 425 10.29 3.57 -29.99
CA ALA A 425 11.00 3.20 -31.20
C ALA A 425 11.25 1.68 -31.29
N GLN A 426 11.51 1.01 -30.18
CA GLN A 426 11.67 -0.45 -30.15
C GLN A 426 10.35 -1.17 -30.44
N VAL A 427 9.24 -0.67 -29.91
CA VAL A 427 7.91 -1.26 -30.11
C VAL A 427 7.47 -1.11 -31.57
N THR A 428 7.61 0.08 -32.15
CA THR A 428 7.22 0.34 -33.54
C THR A 428 8.11 -0.38 -34.55
N ALA A 429 9.41 -0.54 -34.27
CA ALA A 429 10.32 -1.34 -35.08
C ALA A 429 9.92 -2.82 -35.18
N ALA A 430 9.18 -3.33 -34.19
CA ALA A 430 8.63 -4.70 -34.20
C ALA A 430 7.25 -4.81 -34.89
N GLY A 431 6.74 -3.74 -35.46
CA GLY A 431 5.44 -3.72 -36.16
C GLY A 431 4.23 -3.54 -35.24
N LEU A 432 4.42 -2.99 -34.03
CA LEU A 432 3.38 -2.73 -33.06
C LEU A 432 3.09 -1.25 -32.91
N THR A 433 1.82 -0.87 -32.86
CA THR A 433 1.41 0.46 -32.41
C THR A 433 1.59 0.55 -30.88
N TYR A 434 2.14 1.67 -30.41
CA TYR A 434 2.38 1.89 -28.98
C TYR A 434 1.65 3.14 -28.46
N VAL A 435 0.73 2.92 -27.55
CA VAL A 435 -0.07 3.96 -26.91
C VAL A 435 0.28 4.02 -25.44
N SER A 436 0.99 5.05 -25.02
CA SER A 436 1.47 5.22 -23.64
C SER A 436 0.88 6.46 -22.98
N ILE A 437 1.35 6.80 -21.77
CA ILE A 437 0.88 7.94 -20.99
C ILE A 437 1.77 9.16 -21.28
N GLY A 438 1.14 10.31 -21.61
CA GLY A 438 1.83 11.59 -21.75
C GLY A 438 2.77 11.68 -22.95
N ARG A 439 2.47 10.93 -24.01
CA ARG A 439 3.15 10.94 -25.32
C ARG A 439 2.14 10.76 -26.43
N GLU A 440 2.44 11.29 -27.60
CA GLU A 440 1.69 10.93 -28.80
C GLU A 440 1.81 9.43 -29.09
N PRO A 441 0.75 8.78 -29.59
CA PRO A 441 0.83 7.39 -30.02
C PRO A 441 1.92 7.19 -31.08
N ALA A 442 2.80 6.22 -30.89
CA ALA A 442 3.79 5.83 -31.87
C ALA A 442 3.20 4.73 -32.77
N CYS A 443 3.03 5.06 -34.04
CA CYS A 443 2.45 4.17 -35.06
C CYS A 443 3.54 3.55 -35.93
N VAL A 444 3.25 2.35 -36.46
CA VAL A 444 4.06 1.72 -37.50
C VAL A 444 4.00 2.61 -38.72
N ALA A 445 5.15 2.94 -39.34
CA ALA A 445 5.27 3.79 -40.51
C ALA A 445 4.78 3.09 -41.79
#